data_3c72969aac65dfb3bc561838522d2932
#
_entry.id   3c72969aac65dfb3bc561838522d2932
#
_cell.length_a   1.000
_cell.length_b   1.000
_cell.length_c   1.000
_cell.angle_alpha   90.00
_cell.angle_beta   90.00
_cell.angle_gamma   90.00
#
_symmetry.space_group_name_H-M   'P 1'
#
loop_
_entity.id
_entity.type
_entity.pdbx_description
1 polymer ?
#
loop_
_entity_poly.entity_id
_entity_poly.type
_entity_poly.pdbx_seq_one_letter_code
_entity_poly.pdbx_strand_id
1 'polypeptide(L)'
;MDITEDNYVASLQAKNEKALKFFIEHDGWIVKSIVHKMMAKYQDKQEECMNDIFLAVWKNVDRYTGEKASFRTWLTAVARYQVLSHIRDIRYHDYVSLDDVEPVGDSDVKSRLFDEEEMLEFQKLLEILSEKDRQIFTELFWYEKSYEEVGQEMNMPVDRVYSRVSRGKKKLKKNNRWLGGSI
;
A
#
# COMPACT_ATOMS: atom_id res chain seq x y z
N MET A 1 -4.35 25.97 20.59
CA MET A 1 -4.34 24.61 21.11
C MET A 1 -3.03 23.97 20.68
N ASP A 2 -2.25 23.42 21.61
CA ASP A 2 -0.99 22.78 21.29
C ASP A 2 -1.25 21.43 20.64
N ILE A 3 -0.44 21.08 19.66
CA ILE A 3 -0.53 19.79 18.96
C ILE A 3 0.25 18.75 19.77
N THR A 4 -0.40 17.64 20.08
CA THR A 4 0.13 16.52 20.86
C THR A 4 -0.12 15.20 20.14
N GLU A 5 0.48 14.10 20.62
CA GLU A 5 0.25 12.75 20.09
C GLU A 5 -1.24 12.34 20.10
N ASP A 6 -2.02 12.83 21.08
CA ASP A 6 -3.43 12.46 21.21
C ASP A 6 -4.35 13.23 20.26
N ASN A 7 -3.93 14.42 19.78
CA ASN A 7 -4.82 15.30 19.03
C ASN A 7 -4.35 15.64 17.61
N TYR A 8 -3.11 15.26 17.22
CA TYR A 8 -2.56 15.68 15.92
C TYR A 8 -3.35 15.11 14.73
N VAL A 9 -3.87 13.89 14.81
CA VAL A 9 -4.66 13.29 13.72
C VAL A 9 -5.95 14.06 13.50
N ALA A 10 -6.70 14.35 14.58
CA ALA A 10 -7.91 15.17 14.50
C ALA A 10 -7.60 16.60 14.01
N SER A 11 -6.47 17.15 14.42
CA SER A 11 -6.01 18.46 13.96
C SER A 11 -5.57 18.46 12.49
N LEU A 12 -5.00 17.35 11.99
CA LEU A 12 -4.72 17.14 10.56
C LEU A 12 -6.02 17.12 9.75
N GLN A 13 -7.05 16.41 10.24
CA GLN A 13 -8.36 16.37 9.61
C GLN A 13 -9.02 17.75 9.57
N ALA A 14 -8.81 18.57 10.60
CA ALA A 14 -9.21 19.96 10.63
C ALA A 14 -8.32 20.90 9.79
N LYS A 15 -7.36 20.33 9.00
CA LYS A 15 -6.45 21.08 8.13
C LYS A 15 -5.59 22.13 8.89
N ASN A 16 -5.17 21.79 10.10
CA ASN A 16 -4.26 22.63 10.87
C ASN A 16 -2.82 22.41 10.42
N GLU A 17 -2.18 23.44 9.87
CA GLU A 17 -0.79 23.36 9.37
C GLU A 17 0.24 22.99 10.44
N LYS A 18 0.01 23.37 11.71
CA LYS A 18 0.89 22.96 12.81
C LYS A 18 0.84 21.45 13.04
N ALA A 19 -0.33 20.83 12.80
CA ALA A 19 -0.48 19.39 12.89
C ALA A 19 0.23 18.67 11.74
N LEU A 20 0.31 19.27 10.55
CA LEU A 20 1.10 18.71 9.45
C LEU A 20 2.59 18.68 9.81
N LYS A 21 3.12 19.76 10.36
CA LYS A 21 4.51 19.80 10.84
C LYS A 21 4.77 18.74 11.91
N PHE A 22 3.88 18.65 12.90
CA PHE A 22 3.97 17.64 13.96
C PHE A 22 3.96 16.22 13.40
N PHE A 23 3.05 15.93 12.47
CA PHE A 23 2.96 14.63 11.81
C PHE A 23 4.26 14.25 11.09
N ILE A 24 4.84 15.19 10.32
CA ILE A 24 6.09 14.93 9.59
C ILE A 24 7.23 14.64 10.57
N GLU A 25 7.31 15.38 11.67
CA GLU A 25 8.35 15.19 12.70
C GLU A 25 8.14 13.89 13.50
N HIS A 26 6.90 13.52 13.78
CA HIS A 26 6.54 12.39 14.64
C HIS A 26 6.47 11.04 13.91
N ASP A 27 5.74 10.99 12.78
CA ASP A 27 5.51 9.74 12.02
C ASP A 27 6.20 9.72 10.64
N GLY A 28 6.87 10.80 10.24
CA GLY A 28 7.56 10.88 8.95
C GLY A 28 8.65 9.83 8.75
N TRP A 29 9.20 9.28 9.83
CA TRP A 29 10.15 8.17 9.78
C TRP A 29 9.54 6.91 9.14
N ILE A 30 8.22 6.66 9.28
CA ILE A 30 7.51 5.54 8.65
C ILE A 30 7.56 5.71 7.13
N VAL A 31 7.22 6.91 6.64
CA VAL A 31 7.27 7.25 5.22
C VAL A 31 8.68 7.09 4.68
N LYS A 32 9.67 7.66 5.38
CA LYS A 32 11.08 7.57 5.01
C LYS A 32 11.56 6.13 4.91
N SER A 33 11.23 5.30 5.89
CA SER A 33 11.61 3.88 5.91
C SER A 33 11.05 3.12 4.71
N ILE A 34 9.76 3.31 4.39
CA ILE A 34 9.09 2.66 3.28
C ILE A 34 9.71 3.11 1.95
N VAL A 35 9.89 4.41 1.74
CA VAL A 35 10.46 4.96 0.50
C VAL A 35 11.89 4.47 0.32
N HIS A 36 12.74 4.54 1.33
CA HIS A 36 14.14 4.06 1.23
C HIS A 36 14.20 2.57 0.89
N LYS A 37 13.35 1.74 1.51
CA LYS A 37 13.30 0.30 1.27
C LYS A 37 12.81 0.00 -0.15
N MET A 38 11.67 0.56 -0.54
CA MET A 38 11.02 0.22 -1.81
C MET A 38 11.62 0.92 -3.03
N MET A 39 12.22 2.10 -2.85
CA MET A 39 12.86 2.88 -3.92
C MET A 39 14.38 2.89 -3.84
N ALA A 40 15.00 1.83 -3.33
CA ALA A 40 16.46 1.73 -3.20
C ALA A 40 17.21 1.93 -4.52
N LYS A 41 16.58 1.58 -5.66
CA LYS A 41 17.14 1.77 -7.01
C LYS A 41 16.90 3.15 -7.62
N TYR A 42 16.03 3.97 -7.02
CA TYR A 42 15.59 5.27 -7.51
C TYR A 42 15.88 6.36 -6.47
N GLN A 43 17.12 6.41 -5.99
CA GLN A 43 17.51 7.29 -4.88
C GLN A 43 17.27 8.77 -5.17
N ASP A 44 17.45 9.18 -6.43
CA ASP A 44 17.20 10.54 -6.92
C ASP A 44 15.71 10.93 -6.90
N LYS A 45 14.79 9.96 -6.82
CA LYS A 45 13.35 10.15 -6.80
C LYS A 45 12.72 10.00 -5.42
N GLN A 46 13.48 9.60 -4.42
CA GLN A 46 12.96 9.33 -3.08
C GLN A 46 12.37 10.57 -2.41
N GLU A 47 13.04 11.71 -2.52
CA GLU A 47 12.57 12.96 -1.89
C GLU A 47 11.26 13.44 -2.50
N GLU A 48 11.14 13.40 -3.83
CA GLU A 48 9.90 13.71 -4.55
C GLU A 48 8.75 12.80 -4.09
N CYS A 49 9.00 11.49 -4.04
CA CYS A 49 8.02 10.53 -3.57
C CYS A 49 7.60 10.76 -2.11
N MET A 50 8.53 11.05 -1.21
CA MET A 50 8.19 11.39 0.19
C MET A 50 7.29 12.62 0.28
N ASN A 51 7.59 13.67 -0.47
CA ASN A 51 6.78 14.88 -0.50
C ASN A 51 5.37 14.61 -1.02
N ASP A 52 5.23 13.79 -2.05
CA ASP A 52 3.93 13.39 -2.59
C ASP A 52 3.12 12.55 -1.60
N ILE A 53 3.78 11.69 -0.82
CA ILE A 53 3.13 10.93 0.25
C ILE A 53 2.60 11.88 1.34
N PHE A 54 3.40 12.83 1.80
CA PHE A 54 2.94 13.80 2.80
C PHE A 54 1.76 14.63 2.27
N LEU A 55 1.80 15.02 1.01
CA LEU A 55 0.70 15.74 0.36
C LEU A 55 -0.55 14.84 0.21
N ALA A 56 -0.38 13.57 -0.14
CA ALA A 56 -1.48 12.62 -0.23
C ALA A 56 -2.14 12.39 1.13
N VAL A 57 -1.35 12.25 2.19
CA VAL A 57 -1.85 12.18 3.58
C VAL A 57 -2.64 13.45 3.91
N TRP A 58 -2.07 14.62 3.69
CA TRP A 58 -2.73 15.91 3.93
C TRP A 58 -4.07 16.04 3.22
N LYS A 59 -4.13 15.63 1.96
CA LYS A 59 -5.36 15.71 1.16
C LYS A 59 -6.43 14.72 1.59
N ASN A 60 -6.05 13.51 2.04
CA ASN A 60 -6.97 12.39 2.24
C ASN A 60 -7.20 11.99 3.70
N VAL A 61 -6.57 12.66 4.67
CA VAL A 61 -6.69 12.31 6.10
C VAL A 61 -8.12 12.41 6.64
N ASP A 62 -8.98 13.18 6.00
CA ASP A 62 -10.42 13.27 6.27
C ASP A 62 -11.16 11.94 6.04
N ARG A 63 -10.62 11.06 5.21
CA ARG A 63 -11.15 9.70 4.98
C ARG A 63 -10.75 8.68 6.05
N TYR A 64 -9.79 9.02 6.90
CA TYR A 64 -9.40 8.17 8.01
C TYR A 64 -10.41 8.30 9.16
N THR A 65 -11.10 7.20 9.52
CA THR A 65 -12.12 7.19 10.59
C THR A 65 -11.61 6.61 11.91
N GLY A 66 -10.48 5.93 11.91
CA GLY A 66 -9.96 5.21 13.08
C GLY A 66 -10.67 3.90 13.43
N GLU A 67 -11.81 3.61 12.79
CA GLU A 67 -12.65 2.42 13.11
C GLU A 67 -12.00 1.10 12.70
N LYS A 68 -11.17 1.12 11.65
CA LYS A 68 -10.69 -0.07 10.97
C LYS A 68 -9.22 -0.38 11.23
N ALA A 69 -8.42 0.65 11.45
CA ALA A 69 -6.98 0.52 11.64
C ALA A 69 -6.41 1.72 12.41
N SER A 70 -5.21 1.57 12.98
CA SER A 70 -4.48 2.70 13.53
C SER A 70 -4.06 3.69 12.44
N PHE A 71 -3.83 4.94 12.81
CA PHE A 71 -3.34 5.95 11.86
C PHE A 71 -2.03 5.53 11.18
N ARG A 72 -1.11 4.90 11.92
CA ARG A 72 0.15 4.39 11.36
C ARG A 72 -0.05 3.28 10.35
N THR A 73 -1.01 2.39 10.58
CA THR A 73 -1.37 1.35 9.60
C THR A 73 -1.96 1.96 8.33
N TRP A 74 -2.86 2.93 8.46
CA TRP A 74 -3.40 3.67 7.33
C TRP A 74 -2.32 4.46 6.58
N LEU A 75 -1.42 5.14 7.31
CA LEU A 75 -0.27 5.86 6.74
C LEU A 75 0.63 4.92 5.93
N THR A 76 0.92 3.73 6.47
CA THR A 76 1.73 2.71 5.78
C THR A 76 1.09 2.29 4.45
N ALA A 77 -0.22 2.08 4.43
CA ALA A 77 -0.95 1.76 3.20
C ALA A 77 -0.88 2.91 2.17
N VAL A 78 -1.10 4.15 2.60
CA VAL A 78 -0.98 5.33 1.73
C VAL A 78 0.44 5.46 1.17
N ALA A 79 1.45 5.29 2.02
CA ALA A 79 2.85 5.41 1.61
C ALA A 79 3.23 4.34 0.57
N ARG A 80 2.87 3.08 0.81
CA ARG A 80 3.12 1.98 -0.13
C ARG A 80 2.44 2.20 -1.48
N TYR A 81 1.17 2.61 -1.47
CA TYR A 81 0.44 2.91 -2.68
C TYR A 81 1.12 4.00 -3.52
N GLN A 82 1.53 5.10 -2.88
CA GLN A 82 2.22 6.19 -3.56
C GLN A 82 3.58 5.77 -4.14
N VAL A 83 4.37 5.01 -3.36
CA VAL A 83 5.65 4.48 -3.85
C VAL A 83 5.47 3.63 -5.10
N LEU A 84 4.49 2.72 -5.10
CA LEU A 84 4.22 1.87 -6.26
C LEU A 84 3.76 2.67 -7.48
N SER A 85 2.95 3.72 -7.27
CA SER A 85 2.57 4.64 -8.33
C SER A 85 3.80 5.33 -8.92
N HIS A 86 4.69 5.88 -8.08
CA HIS A 86 5.94 6.50 -8.53
C HIS A 86 6.83 5.53 -9.31
N ILE A 87 7.01 4.30 -8.83
CA ILE A 87 7.81 3.29 -9.54
C ILE A 87 7.20 2.97 -10.91
N ARG A 88 5.88 2.89 -11.01
CA ARG A 88 5.17 2.66 -12.27
C ARG A 88 5.38 3.81 -13.25
N ASP A 89 5.28 5.05 -12.76
CA ASP A 89 5.45 6.25 -13.58
C ASP A 89 6.90 6.39 -14.08
N ILE A 90 7.90 6.14 -13.23
CA ILE A 90 9.32 6.14 -13.61
C ILE A 90 9.55 5.13 -14.75
N ARG A 91 9.04 3.92 -14.60
CA ARG A 91 9.19 2.88 -15.62
C ARG A 91 8.49 3.21 -16.92
N TYR A 92 7.30 3.79 -16.85
CA TYR A 92 6.58 4.22 -18.05
C TYR A 92 7.38 5.28 -18.80
N HIS A 93 8.00 6.24 -18.10
CA HIS A 93 8.86 7.25 -18.71
C HIS A 93 10.15 6.65 -19.28
N ASP A 94 10.79 5.72 -18.59
CA ASP A 94 11.97 5.02 -19.09
C ASP A 94 11.62 4.20 -20.35
N TYR A 95 10.42 3.67 -20.42
CA TYR A 95 9.92 2.90 -21.57
C TYR A 95 9.67 3.78 -22.79
N VAL A 96 9.05 4.94 -22.61
CA VAL A 96 8.75 5.88 -23.71
C VAL A 96 10.02 6.54 -24.26
N SER A 97 11.08 6.61 -23.47
CA SER A 97 12.37 7.17 -23.90
C SER A 97 13.29 6.17 -24.62
N LEU A 98 12.92 4.88 -24.67
CA LEU A 98 13.66 3.82 -25.37
C LEU A 98 12.81 3.27 -26.51
N ASP A 99 12.94 3.86 -27.68
CA ASP A 99 12.19 3.54 -28.91
C ASP A 99 12.52 2.16 -29.51
N ASP A 100 12.83 1.12 -28.76
CA ASP A 100 13.11 -0.23 -29.33
C ASP A 100 13.30 -1.35 -28.27
N VAL A 101 12.45 -1.51 -27.25
CA VAL A 101 12.53 -2.74 -26.42
C VAL A 101 11.14 -3.30 -26.12
N GLU A 102 10.94 -4.58 -26.47
CA GLU A 102 9.73 -5.34 -26.14
C GLU A 102 9.43 -5.31 -24.63
N PRO A 103 8.12 -5.33 -24.23
CA PRO A 103 7.73 -5.25 -22.83
C PRO A 103 8.22 -6.50 -22.09
N VAL A 104 9.27 -6.34 -21.32
CA VAL A 104 9.64 -7.32 -20.30
C VAL A 104 8.53 -7.33 -19.26
N GLY A 105 7.85 -8.46 -19.16
CA GLY A 105 6.65 -8.62 -18.33
C GLY A 105 6.80 -8.08 -16.93
N ASP A 106 5.79 -7.37 -16.51
CA ASP A 106 5.61 -6.62 -15.26
C ASP A 106 5.81 -7.46 -13.96
N SER A 107 6.03 -8.77 -14.09
CA SER A 107 6.14 -9.71 -12.98
C SER A 107 7.48 -9.71 -12.25
N ASP A 108 8.58 -9.33 -12.91
CA ASP A 108 9.93 -9.58 -12.38
C ASP A 108 10.45 -8.50 -11.42
N VAL A 109 9.78 -7.34 -11.37
CA VAL A 109 10.23 -6.21 -10.55
C VAL A 109 9.40 -6.06 -9.27
N LYS A 110 8.14 -6.51 -9.28
CA LYS A 110 7.34 -6.61 -8.06
C LYS A 110 7.94 -7.61 -7.06
N SER A 111 8.53 -8.71 -7.59
CA SER A 111 9.16 -9.78 -6.81
C SER A 111 10.45 -9.35 -6.08
N ARG A 112 11.15 -8.33 -6.55
CA ARG A 112 12.46 -7.91 -5.98
C ARG A 112 12.40 -6.78 -4.96
N LEU A 113 11.23 -6.15 -4.79
CA LEU A 113 11.05 -5.02 -3.87
C LEU A 113 10.63 -5.43 -2.46
N PHE A 114 10.23 -6.68 -2.28
CA PHE A 114 9.79 -7.22 -1.01
C PHE A 114 10.85 -8.17 -0.43
N ASP A 115 11.05 -8.08 0.87
CA ASP A 115 11.89 -9.00 1.61
C ASP A 115 11.23 -10.39 1.57
N GLU A 116 12.02 -11.44 1.32
CA GLU A 116 11.53 -12.83 1.32
C GLU A 116 10.85 -13.18 2.66
N GLU A 117 11.32 -12.59 3.75
CA GLU A 117 10.77 -12.75 5.09
C GLU A 117 9.35 -12.15 5.20
N GLU A 118 9.12 -10.94 4.66
CA GLU A 118 7.78 -10.32 4.64
C GLU A 118 6.79 -11.12 3.78
N MET A 119 7.23 -11.66 2.64
CA MET A 119 6.40 -12.52 1.80
C MET A 119 6.04 -13.81 2.53
N LEU A 120 7.00 -14.41 3.23
CA LEU A 120 6.77 -15.62 4.00
C LEU A 120 5.76 -15.38 5.13
N GLU A 121 5.88 -14.27 5.85
CA GLU A 121 4.93 -13.88 6.88
C GLU A 121 3.53 -13.63 6.30
N PHE A 122 3.43 -12.94 5.18
CA PHE A 122 2.17 -12.72 4.49
C PHE A 122 1.53 -14.05 4.05
N GLN A 123 2.31 -14.97 3.49
CA GLN A 123 1.83 -16.30 3.10
C GLN A 123 1.33 -17.11 4.31
N LYS A 124 2.04 -17.06 5.43
CA LYS A 124 1.61 -17.71 6.69
C LYS A 124 0.26 -17.18 7.18
N LEU A 125 0.02 -15.87 7.04
CA LEU A 125 -1.30 -15.30 7.38
C LEU A 125 -2.42 -15.88 6.51
N LEU A 126 -2.13 -16.17 5.26
CA LEU A 126 -3.12 -16.67 4.29
C LEU A 126 -3.33 -18.20 4.33
N GLU A 127 -2.54 -18.96 5.12
CA GLU A 127 -2.61 -20.43 5.16
C GLU A 127 -3.99 -21.02 5.44
N ILE A 128 -4.84 -20.28 6.16
CA ILE A 128 -6.22 -20.71 6.46
C ILE A 128 -7.18 -20.58 5.29
N LEU A 129 -6.78 -19.90 4.23
CA LEU A 129 -7.56 -19.73 3.02
C LEU A 129 -7.34 -20.91 2.07
N SER A 130 -8.30 -21.12 1.16
CA SER A 130 -8.09 -22.06 0.06
C SER A 130 -6.96 -21.55 -0.86
N GLU A 131 -6.30 -22.46 -1.56
CA GLU A 131 -5.23 -22.10 -2.50
C GLU A 131 -5.64 -21.00 -3.48
N LYS A 132 -6.84 -21.14 -4.06
CA LYS A 132 -7.41 -20.14 -4.97
C LYS A 132 -7.68 -18.78 -4.29
N ASP A 133 -8.12 -18.78 -3.02
CA ASP A 133 -8.33 -17.54 -2.27
C ASP A 133 -6.99 -16.92 -1.87
N ARG A 134 -5.99 -17.73 -1.50
CA ARG A 134 -4.61 -17.25 -1.26
C ARG A 134 -4.04 -16.54 -2.47
N GLN A 135 -4.19 -17.13 -3.66
CA GLN A 135 -3.75 -16.51 -4.90
C GLN A 135 -4.44 -15.18 -5.13
N ILE A 136 -5.77 -15.10 -5.01
CA ILE A 136 -6.53 -13.84 -5.14
C ILE A 136 -6.01 -12.79 -4.14
N PHE A 137 -5.80 -13.17 -2.88
CA PHE A 137 -5.29 -12.26 -1.86
C PHE A 137 -3.87 -11.79 -2.16
N THR A 138 -3.01 -12.68 -2.66
CA THR A 138 -1.65 -12.34 -3.06
C THR A 138 -1.65 -11.35 -4.22
N GLU A 139 -2.45 -11.58 -5.25
CA GLU A 139 -2.54 -10.68 -6.40
C GLU A 139 -3.09 -9.30 -6.01
N LEU A 140 -4.16 -9.25 -5.19
CA LEU A 140 -4.78 -8.00 -4.79
C LEU A 140 -3.95 -7.21 -3.76
N PHE A 141 -3.41 -7.91 -2.74
CA PHE A 141 -2.86 -7.23 -1.55
C PHE A 141 -1.33 -7.23 -1.50
N TRP A 142 -0.68 -8.12 -2.20
CA TRP A 142 0.77 -8.15 -2.31
C TRP A 142 1.26 -7.49 -3.60
N TYR A 143 0.64 -7.86 -4.73
CA TYR A 143 0.97 -7.29 -6.04
C TYR A 143 0.10 -6.07 -6.41
N GLU A 144 -0.86 -5.69 -5.56
CA GLU A 144 -1.73 -4.51 -5.70
C GLU A 144 -2.45 -4.42 -7.05
N LYS A 145 -2.81 -5.57 -7.61
CA LYS A 145 -3.63 -5.61 -8.82
C LYS A 145 -5.06 -5.16 -8.51
N SER A 146 -5.74 -4.60 -9.50
CA SER A 146 -7.16 -4.31 -9.41
C SER A 146 -8.00 -5.58 -9.40
N TYR A 147 -9.24 -5.48 -8.92
CA TYR A 147 -10.19 -6.61 -8.95
C TYR A 147 -10.49 -7.07 -10.37
N GLU A 148 -10.47 -6.14 -11.34
CA GLU A 148 -10.65 -6.37 -12.76
C GLU A 148 -9.49 -7.18 -13.36
N GLU A 149 -8.25 -6.78 -13.06
CA GLU A 149 -7.03 -7.50 -13.49
C GLU A 149 -7.01 -8.93 -12.96
N VAL A 150 -7.27 -9.09 -11.64
CA VAL A 150 -7.33 -10.42 -11.01
C VAL A 150 -8.48 -11.25 -11.61
N GLY A 151 -9.62 -10.64 -11.90
CA GLY A 151 -10.74 -11.30 -12.58
C GLY A 151 -10.35 -11.83 -13.95
N GLN A 152 -9.63 -11.04 -14.73
CA GLN A 152 -9.14 -11.44 -16.08
C GLN A 152 -8.12 -12.57 -15.99
N GLU A 153 -7.09 -12.43 -15.15
CA GLU A 153 -6.01 -13.42 -15.00
C GLU A 153 -6.52 -14.78 -14.48
N MET A 154 -7.48 -14.75 -13.56
CA MET A 154 -8.06 -15.96 -13.00
C MET A 154 -9.26 -16.50 -13.79
N ASN A 155 -9.58 -15.89 -14.91
CA ASN A 155 -10.77 -16.20 -15.72
C ASN A 155 -12.04 -16.28 -14.86
N MET A 156 -12.30 -15.23 -14.10
CA MET A 156 -13.37 -15.16 -13.09
C MET A 156 -14.11 -13.82 -13.20
N PRO A 157 -15.44 -13.80 -13.13
CA PRO A 157 -16.21 -12.56 -13.02
C PRO A 157 -15.77 -11.74 -11.81
N VAL A 158 -15.65 -10.43 -11.97
CA VAL A 158 -15.19 -9.50 -10.92
C VAL A 158 -16.02 -9.61 -9.64
N ASP A 159 -17.34 -9.74 -9.74
CA ASP A 159 -18.25 -9.94 -8.59
C ASP A 159 -17.91 -11.20 -7.79
N ARG A 160 -17.41 -12.24 -8.48
CA ARG A 160 -16.96 -13.47 -7.82
C ARG A 160 -15.64 -13.24 -7.06
N VAL A 161 -14.75 -12.40 -7.59
CA VAL A 161 -13.52 -11.98 -6.89
C VAL A 161 -13.91 -11.23 -5.61
N TYR A 162 -14.79 -10.23 -5.69
CA TYR A 162 -15.31 -9.49 -4.53
C TYR A 162 -15.91 -10.41 -3.48
N SER A 163 -16.76 -11.37 -3.90
CA SER A 163 -17.42 -12.32 -3.00
C SER A 163 -16.42 -13.23 -2.27
N ARG A 164 -15.36 -13.66 -2.98
CA ARG A 164 -14.28 -14.48 -2.40
C ARG A 164 -13.47 -13.69 -1.39
N VAL A 165 -13.08 -12.47 -1.73
CA VAL A 165 -12.33 -11.57 -0.84
C VAL A 165 -13.14 -11.28 0.42
N SER A 166 -14.43 -10.96 0.31
CA SER A 166 -15.31 -10.73 1.46
C SER A 166 -15.34 -11.93 2.41
N ARG A 167 -15.49 -13.15 1.87
CA ARG A 167 -15.47 -14.38 2.68
C ARG A 167 -14.10 -14.67 3.29
N GLY A 168 -13.03 -14.46 2.51
CA GLY A 168 -11.67 -14.62 2.98
C GLY A 168 -11.33 -13.67 4.14
N LYS A 169 -11.70 -12.38 4.04
CA LYS A 169 -11.54 -11.40 5.12
C LYS A 169 -12.28 -11.83 6.41
N LYS A 170 -13.51 -12.36 6.28
CA LYS A 170 -14.25 -12.89 7.44
C LYS A 170 -13.54 -14.06 8.11
N LYS A 171 -12.97 -14.98 7.32
CA LYS A 171 -12.19 -16.12 7.80
C LYS A 171 -10.93 -15.68 8.55
N LEU A 172 -10.15 -14.76 7.95
CA LEU A 172 -8.94 -14.21 8.54
C LEU A 172 -9.23 -13.49 9.85
N LYS A 173 -10.30 -12.66 9.89
CA LYS A 173 -10.74 -11.95 11.09
C LYS A 173 -11.15 -12.91 12.21
N LYS A 174 -11.88 -13.98 11.91
CA LYS A 174 -12.33 -14.96 12.90
C LYS A 174 -11.15 -15.68 13.59
N ASN A 175 -10.04 -15.88 12.89
CA ASN A 175 -8.87 -16.55 13.42
C ASN A 175 -7.81 -15.58 14.00
N ASN A 176 -8.16 -14.32 14.23
CA ASN A 176 -7.26 -13.30 14.78
C ASN A 176 -5.93 -13.13 14.02
N ARG A 177 -5.85 -13.65 12.78
CA ARG A 177 -4.63 -13.60 11.95
C ARG A 177 -4.59 -12.38 11.03
N TRP A 178 -5.72 -11.70 10.86
CA TRP A 178 -5.79 -10.49 10.06
C TRP A 178 -5.66 -9.26 10.96
N LEU A 179 -4.44 -8.87 11.25
CA LEU A 179 -4.12 -7.61 11.94
C LEU A 179 -4.05 -6.42 10.97
N GLY A 180 -4.12 -6.67 9.68
CA GLY A 180 -4.24 -5.64 8.66
C GLY A 180 -5.67 -5.09 8.67
N GLY A 181 -5.82 -3.90 9.22
CA GLY A 181 -7.01 -3.12 9.02
C GLY A 181 -7.32 -3.02 7.53
N SER A 182 -8.59 -3.11 7.23
CA SER A 182 -9.19 -3.01 5.91
C SER A 182 -8.41 -2.14 4.93
N ILE A 183 -8.02 -2.74 3.84
CA ILE A 183 -7.90 -2.03 2.57
C ILE A 183 -9.29 -1.91 1.98
#